data_0994bf05ff4e3988b7eba12a1e8130cd
#
_entry.id   0994bf05ff4e3988b7eba12a1e8130cd
#
_cell.length_a   1.000
_cell.length_b   1.000
_cell.length_c   1.000
_cell.angle_alpha   90.00
_cell.angle_beta   90.00
_cell.angle_gamma   90.00
#
_symmetry.space_group_name_H-M   'P 1'
#
loop_
_entity.id
_entity.type
_entity.pdbx_description
1 polymer ?
#
loop_
_entity_poly.entity_id
_entity_poly.type
_entity_poly.pdbx_seq_one_letter_code
_entity_poly.pdbx_strand_id
1 'polypeptide(L)'
;MEDLPILYSFRRCPYAMRARLALFISNTKCELREVSLKAKPEQLIKLSKKGTVPVLHLEPKKIIDESLDIMVWALKNHDPGNWLPKDTITMEDTLSLINNCDSEFKHNLDRYKYGPRFNVEDTTIHRGICETFIKDLNNRLHDHTYLMGDTASLADYAIVPFIRQFANTDGEWFYNTPYPLAHKWLDKLLASDLFLSIMTKYDPWHEGQTPIYFHAEC
;
A
#
# COMPACT_ATOMS: atom_id res chain seq x y z
N MET A 1 -21.97 -7.21 21.29
CA MET A 1 -21.53 -6.63 20.00
C MET A 1 -20.14 -7.17 19.76
N GLU A 2 -19.88 -7.77 18.59
CA GLU A 2 -18.51 -8.17 18.28
C GLU A 2 -17.63 -6.92 18.22
N ASP A 3 -16.51 -6.96 18.93
CA ASP A 3 -15.55 -5.86 18.90
C ASP A 3 -14.92 -5.80 17.51
N LEU A 4 -15.17 -4.71 16.79
CA LEU A 4 -14.65 -4.54 15.43
C LEU A 4 -13.14 -4.34 15.47
N PRO A 5 -12.40 -4.82 14.46
CA PRO A 5 -11.00 -4.51 14.29
C PRO A 5 -10.76 -2.99 14.27
N ILE A 6 -9.62 -2.55 14.78
CA ILE A 6 -9.20 -1.14 14.76
C ILE A 6 -7.99 -0.99 13.83
N LEU A 7 -8.13 -0.15 12.80
CA LEU A 7 -7.06 0.16 11.86
C LEU A 7 -6.45 1.52 12.16
N TYR A 8 -5.22 1.55 12.66
CA TYR A 8 -4.41 2.76 12.69
C TYR A 8 -3.76 2.99 11.34
N SER A 9 -4.02 4.13 10.73
CA SER A 9 -3.68 4.38 9.33
C SER A 9 -3.27 5.83 9.12
N PHE A 10 -2.51 6.06 8.05
CA PHE A 10 -2.23 7.40 7.54
C PHE A 10 -2.48 7.40 6.03
N ARG A 11 -3.43 8.21 5.58
CA ARG A 11 -3.94 8.21 4.20
C ARG A 11 -2.85 8.25 3.12
N ARG A 12 -1.76 8.99 3.35
CA ARG A 12 -0.68 9.17 2.37
C ARG A 12 0.45 8.15 2.48
N CYS A 13 0.40 7.26 3.46
CA CYS A 13 1.40 6.21 3.62
C CYS A 13 1.12 5.07 2.64
N PRO A 14 2.07 4.68 1.77
CA PRO A 14 1.84 3.59 0.81
C PRO A 14 1.56 2.25 1.49
N TYR A 15 2.20 1.96 2.61
CA TYR A 15 1.92 0.77 3.40
C TYR A 15 0.50 0.77 3.98
N ALA A 16 0.00 1.94 4.45
CA ALA A 16 -1.36 2.05 4.94
C ALA A 16 -2.39 1.95 3.80
N MET A 17 -2.06 2.41 2.59
CA MET A 17 -2.91 2.21 1.40
C MET A 17 -3.08 0.72 1.08
N ARG A 18 -2.03 -0.10 1.16
CA ARG A 18 -2.11 -1.55 1.00
C ARG A 18 -3.17 -2.17 1.92
N ALA A 19 -3.07 -1.88 3.21
CA ALA A 19 -4.00 -2.39 4.21
C ALA A 19 -5.43 -1.95 3.91
N ARG A 20 -5.64 -0.66 3.61
CA ARG A 20 -6.96 -0.14 3.24
C ARG A 20 -7.54 -0.83 2.02
N LEU A 21 -6.76 -1.03 0.96
CA LEU A 21 -7.21 -1.70 -0.27
C LEU A 21 -7.73 -3.12 0.02
N ALA A 22 -6.97 -3.90 0.78
CA ALA A 22 -7.35 -5.27 1.09
C ALA A 22 -8.54 -5.34 2.06
N LEU A 23 -8.58 -4.50 3.10
CA LEU A 23 -9.71 -4.44 4.03
C LEU A 23 -10.99 -3.98 3.32
N PHE A 24 -10.89 -3.05 2.38
CA PHE A 24 -12.04 -2.56 1.61
C PHE A 24 -12.57 -3.65 0.68
N ILE A 25 -11.74 -4.25 -0.17
CA ILE A 25 -12.19 -5.27 -1.11
C ILE A 25 -12.71 -6.53 -0.41
N SER A 26 -12.13 -6.92 0.72
CA SER A 26 -12.59 -8.04 1.52
C SER A 26 -13.88 -7.73 2.31
N ASN A 27 -14.41 -6.52 2.19
CA ASN A 27 -15.56 -6.04 2.99
C ASN A 27 -15.35 -6.23 4.50
N THR A 28 -14.11 -6.09 4.96
CA THR A 28 -13.78 -6.17 6.38
C THR A 28 -14.09 -4.84 7.05
N LYS A 29 -15.19 -4.79 7.81
CA LYS A 29 -15.54 -3.60 8.59
C LYS A 29 -14.56 -3.41 9.75
N CYS A 30 -14.01 -2.21 9.89
CA CYS A 30 -13.13 -1.83 11.00
C CYS A 30 -13.36 -0.39 11.43
N GLU A 31 -12.97 -0.05 12.68
CA GLU A 31 -12.82 1.33 13.11
C GLU A 31 -11.54 1.91 12.52
N LEU A 32 -11.65 3.01 11.77
CA LEU A 32 -10.49 3.71 11.22
C LEU A 32 -10.02 4.80 12.18
N ARG A 33 -8.74 4.75 12.54
CA ARG A 33 -8.03 5.78 13.30
C ARG A 33 -6.97 6.43 12.43
N GLU A 34 -7.30 7.56 11.82
CA GLU A 34 -6.33 8.33 11.03
C GLU A 34 -5.28 8.93 11.95
N VAL A 35 -4.00 8.67 11.68
CA VAL A 35 -2.89 9.03 12.55
C VAL A 35 -2.20 10.30 12.06
N SER A 36 -1.99 11.26 12.98
CA SER A 36 -1.01 12.32 12.75
C SER A 36 0.40 11.81 13.03
N LEU A 37 1.26 11.77 12.02
CA LEU A 37 2.64 11.28 12.19
C LEU A 37 3.49 12.17 13.12
N LYS A 38 3.06 13.43 13.33
CA LYS A 38 3.72 14.37 14.26
C LYS A 38 3.25 14.22 15.71
N ALA A 39 2.06 13.64 15.90
CA ALA A 39 1.43 13.43 17.21
C ALA A 39 0.74 12.06 17.19
N LYS A 40 1.55 11.00 17.32
CA LYS A 40 1.06 9.62 17.30
C LYS A 40 0.29 9.30 18.57
N PRO A 41 -0.89 8.64 18.49
CA PRO A 41 -1.63 8.22 19.67
C PRO A 41 -0.81 7.27 20.54
N GLU A 42 -0.90 7.41 21.87
CA GLU A 42 -0.23 6.50 22.81
C GLU A 42 -0.65 5.04 22.62
N GLN A 43 -1.93 4.84 22.30
CA GLN A 43 -2.48 3.51 22.04
C GLN A 43 -1.75 2.82 20.89
N LEU A 44 -1.43 3.53 19.80
CA LEU A 44 -0.65 2.99 18.70
C LEU A 44 0.75 2.54 19.16
N ILE A 45 1.42 3.38 19.98
CA ILE A 45 2.77 3.07 20.48
C ILE A 45 2.77 1.87 21.43
N LYS A 46 1.70 1.73 22.24
CA LYS A 46 1.52 0.56 23.15
C LYS A 46 1.28 -0.72 22.37
N LEU A 47 0.56 -0.66 21.23
CA LEU A 47 0.25 -1.82 20.38
C LEU A 47 1.44 -2.25 19.53
N SER A 48 2.14 -1.32 18.90
CA SER A 48 3.32 -1.60 18.09
C SER A 48 4.47 -0.68 18.47
N LYS A 49 5.54 -1.27 18.99
CA LYS A 49 6.76 -0.54 19.38
C LYS A 49 7.45 0.15 18.20
N LYS A 50 7.19 -0.31 16.96
CA LYS A 50 7.68 0.36 15.74
C LYS A 50 7.09 1.77 15.61
N GLY A 51 5.88 2.00 16.16
CA GLY A 51 5.18 3.28 16.04
C GLY A 51 4.92 3.68 14.59
N THR A 52 4.87 2.73 13.68
CA THR A 52 4.57 2.94 12.25
C THR A 52 3.11 2.61 11.96
N VAL A 53 2.64 2.98 10.78
CA VAL A 53 1.32 2.61 10.24
C VAL A 53 1.50 1.89 8.91
N PRO A 54 0.59 0.91 8.59
CA PRO A 54 -0.62 0.55 9.32
C PRO A 54 -0.37 -0.34 10.54
N VAL A 55 -1.32 -0.34 11.48
CA VAL A 55 -1.45 -1.36 12.52
C VAL A 55 -2.92 -1.76 12.57
N LEU A 56 -3.19 -3.05 12.46
CA LEU A 56 -4.51 -3.64 12.64
C LEU A 56 -4.57 -4.34 13.99
N HIS A 57 -5.42 -3.86 14.88
CA HIS A 57 -5.69 -4.45 16.18
C HIS A 57 -6.96 -5.28 16.10
N LEU A 58 -6.82 -6.57 16.32
CA LEU A 58 -7.91 -7.55 16.40
C LEU A 58 -8.12 -7.91 17.86
N GLU A 59 -9.33 -7.67 18.38
CA GLU A 59 -9.65 -8.08 19.73
C GLU A 59 -9.66 -9.62 19.89
N PRO A 60 -9.31 -10.17 21.06
CA PRO A 60 -8.90 -9.44 22.27
C PRO A 60 -7.40 -9.13 22.37
N LYS A 61 -6.50 -9.68 21.55
CA LYS A 61 -5.05 -9.49 21.73
C LYS A 61 -4.20 -9.67 20.47
N LYS A 62 -4.80 -9.86 19.31
CA LYS A 62 -4.01 -10.07 18.08
C LYS A 62 -3.73 -8.74 17.40
N ILE A 63 -2.45 -8.48 17.12
CA ILE A 63 -1.97 -7.28 16.42
C ILE A 63 -1.27 -7.73 15.14
N ILE A 64 -1.57 -7.05 14.03
CA ILE A 64 -0.87 -7.22 12.77
C ILE A 64 -0.31 -5.84 12.40
N ASP A 65 1.00 -5.71 12.36
CA ASP A 65 1.69 -4.42 12.12
C ASP A 65 2.58 -4.40 10.87
N GLU A 66 2.45 -5.44 10.02
CA GLU A 66 2.99 -5.46 8.67
C GLU A 66 1.86 -5.34 7.64
N SER A 67 2.02 -4.41 6.71
CA SER A 67 0.94 -4.10 5.74
C SER A 67 0.58 -5.29 4.85
N LEU A 68 1.56 -6.08 4.41
CA LEU A 68 1.33 -7.27 3.60
C LEU A 68 0.60 -8.36 4.39
N ASP A 69 0.95 -8.53 5.67
CA ASP A 69 0.25 -9.49 6.53
C ASP A 69 -1.20 -9.09 6.77
N ILE A 70 -1.49 -7.77 6.88
CA ILE A 70 -2.87 -7.27 6.93
C ILE A 70 -3.61 -7.60 5.63
N MET A 71 -2.97 -7.37 4.46
CA MET A 71 -3.58 -7.73 3.17
C MET A 71 -3.92 -9.22 3.11
N VAL A 72 -2.94 -10.08 3.40
CA VAL A 72 -3.11 -11.54 3.35
C VAL A 72 -4.16 -12.00 4.36
N TRP A 73 -4.17 -11.43 5.56
CA TRP A 73 -5.19 -11.76 6.58
C TRP A 73 -6.60 -11.41 6.10
N ALA A 74 -6.80 -10.21 5.57
CA ALA A 74 -8.10 -9.77 5.09
C ALA A 74 -8.61 -10.64 3.92
N LEU A 75 -7.74 -10.89 2.95
CA LEU A 75 -8.06 -11.68 1.76
C LEU A 75 -8.26 -13.17 2.07
N LYS A 76 -7.57 -13.75 3.07
CA LYS A 76 -7.84 -15.12 3.53
C LYS A 76 -9.22 -15.26 4.15
N ASN A 77 -9.77 -14.20 4.72
CA ASN A 77 -11.14 -14.21 5.26
C ASN A 77 -12.18 -14.10 4.14
N HIS A 78 -11.95 -13.18 3.18
CA HIS A 78 -12.84 -12.97 2.04
C HIS A 78 -12.08 -12.30 0.90
N ASP A 79 -11.98 -12.97 -0.26
CA ASP A 79 -11.27 -12.50 -1.45
C ASP A 79 -12.19 -12.50 -2.70
N PRO A 80 -13.14 -11.58 -2.78
CA PRO A 80 -14.06 -11.52 -3.91
C PRO A 80 -13.37 -11.10 -5.21
N GLY A 81 -12.20 -10.44 -5.11
CA GLY A 81 -11.38 -10.03 -6.24
C GLY A 81 -10.45 -11.11 -6.77
N ASN A 82 -10.36 -12.27 -6.10
CA ASN A 82 -9.37 -13.31 -6.40
C ASN A 82 -7.94 -12.77 -6.48
N TRP A 83 -7.55 -11.92 -5.53
CA TRP A 83 -6.21 -11.32 -5.51
C TRP A 83 -5.12 -12.30 -5.06
N LEU A 84 -5.48 -13.26 -4.17
CA LEU A 84 -4.53 -14.25 -3.72
C LEU A 84 -4.28 -15.29 -4.82
N PRO A 85 -3.02 -15.57 -5.18
CA PRO A 85 -2.68 -16.68 -6.05
C PRO A 85 -3.20 -17.99 -5.48
N LYS A 86 -3.69 -18.87 -6.37
CA LYS A 86 -4.27 -20.17 -5.99
C LYS A 86 -3.23 -21.30 -5.91
N ASP A 87 -2.08 -21.10 -6.51
CA ASP A 87 -0.98 -22.05 -6.49
C ASP A 87 0.27 -21.46 -5.83
N THR A 88 1.15 -22.37 -5.36
CA THR A 88 2.35 -21.98 -4.59
C THR A 88 3.37 -21.24 -5.44
N ILE A 89 3.57 -21.63 -6.70
CA ILE A 89 4.59 -21.03 -7.58
C ILE A 89 4.23 -19.57 -7.85
N THR A 90 3.00 -19.31 -8.26
CA THR A 90 2.52 -17.95 -8.50
C THR A 90 2.53 -17.10 -7.21
N MET A 91 2.30 -17.72 -6.04
CA MET A 91 2.40 -17.03 -4.75
C MET A 91 3.85 -16.64 -4.44
N GLU A 92 4.81 -17.52 -4.65
CA GLU A 92 6.24 -17.25 -4.44
C GLU A 92 6.73 -16.13 -5.35
N ASP A 93 6.37 -16.13 -6.63
CA ASP A 93 6.70 -15.08 -7.58
C ASP A 93 6.07 -13.73 -7.18
N THR A 94 4.80 -13.76 -6.76
CA THR A 94 4.09 -12.58 -6.23
C THR A 94 4.81 -11.98 -5.03
N LEU A 95 5.17 -12.81 -4.05
CA LEU A 95 5.86 -12.37 -2.84
C LEU A 95 7.29 -11.88 -3.14
N SER A 96 7.98 -12.50 -4.11
CA SER A 96 9.29 -12.06 -4.56
C SER A 96 9.24 -10.67 -5.18
N LEU A 97 8.26 -10.41 -6.05
CA LEU A 97 8.07 -9.09 -6.66
C LEU A 97 7.72 -8.00 -5.63
N ILE A 98 6.85 -8.33 -4.66
CA ILE A 98 6.50 -7.43 -3.56
C ILE A 98 7.72 -7.16 -2.67
N ASN A 99 8.52 -8.17 -2.36
CA ASN A 99 9.73 -8.01 -1.57
C ASN A 99 10.77 -7.10 -2.27
N ASN A 100 10.92 -7.20 -3.59
CA ASN A 100 11.74 -6.28 -4.38
C ASN A 100 11.28 -4.83 -4.24
N CYS A 101 9.95 -4.63 -4.29
CA CYS A 101 9.35 -3.30 -4.05
C CYS A 101 9.65 -2.79 -2.63
N ASP A 102 9.52 -3.63 -1.61
CA ASP A 102 9.64 -3.25 -0.20
C ASP A 102 11.10 -3.08 0.24
N SER A 103 12.05 -3.72 -0.44
CA SER A 103 13.48 -3.65 -0.14
C SER A 103 14.19 -2.60 -0.99
N GLU A 104 14.74 -2.99 -2.13
CA GLU A 104 15.61 -2.13 -2.94
C GLU A 104 14.89 -0.91 -3.51
N PHE A 105 13.69 -1.12 -4.10
CA PHE A 105 12.93 0.00 -4.66
C PHE A 105 12.56 1.02 -3.58
N LYS A 106 11.98 0.57 -2.46
CA LYS A 106 11.54 1.48 -1.39
C LYS A 106 12.72 2.19 -0.72
N HIS A 107 13.84 1.51 -0.53
CA HIS A 107 15.06 2.11 0.00
C HIS A 107 15.53 3.30 -0.84
N ASN A 108 15.53 3.12 -2.17
CA ASN A 108 15.96 4.16 -3.10
C ASN A 108 14.87 5.24 -3.31
N LEU A 109 13.60 4.86 -3.34
CA LEU A 109 12.49 5.81 -3.38
C LEU A 109 12.54 6.81 -2.21
N ASP A 110 12.84 6.34 -1.00
CA ASP A 110 12.94 7.24 0.15
C ASP A 110 14.10 8.23 0.01
N ARG A 111 15.23 7.81 -0.51
CA ARG A 111 16.40 8.67 -0.78
C ARG A 111 16.17 9.63 -1.94
N TYR A 112 15.47 9.17 -2.96
CA TYR A 112 15.03 10.04 -4.05
C TYR A 112 14.10 11.14 -3.55
N LYS A 113 13.05 10.75 -2.80
CA LYS A 113 12.00 11.67 -2.36
C LYS A 113 12.40 12.56 -1.18
N TYR A 114 13.20 12.04 -0.27
CA TYR A 114 13.54 12.67 1.01
C TYR A 114 15.05 12.80 1.18
N GLY A 115 15.80 13.08 0.09
CA GLY A 115 17.24 13.18 0.06
C GLY A 115 17.87 13.86 1.27
N PRO A 116 17.39 15.06 1.70
CA PRO A 116 17.96 15.74 2.87
C PRO A 116 17.89 14.96 4.18
N ARG A 117 16.93 14.03 4.34
CA ARG A 117 16.83 13.17 5.54
C ARG A 117 17.91 12.09 5.60
N PHE A 118 18.50 11.77 4.45
CA PHE A 118 19.49 10.72 4.28
C PHE A 118 20.88 11.29 3.91
N ASN A 119 21.06 12.61 3.96
CA ASN A 119 22.26 13.33 3.52
C ASN A 119 22.64 12.99 2.07
N VAL A 120 21.66 12.86 1.19
CA VAL A 120 21.83 12.60 -0.24
C VAL A 120 21.83 13.93 -0.97
N GLU A 121 22.95 14.29 -1.60
CA GLU A 121 23.07 15.50 -2.40
C GLU A 121 22.46 15.33 -3.79
N ASP A 122 22.82 14.23 -4.48
CA ASP A 122 22.25 13.89 -5.79
C ASP A 122 21.24 12.74 -5.69
N THR A 123 19.97 13.10 -5.65
CA THR A 123 18.87 12.14 -5.59
C THR A 123 18.61 11.41 -6.90
N THR A 124 19.18 11.87 -8.03
CA THR A 124 18.95 11.26 -9.36
C THR A 124 19.58 9.88 -9.47
N ILE A 125 20.64 9.60 -8.71
CA ILE A 125 21.25 8.27 -8.59
C ILE A 125 20.21 7.27 -8.08
N HIS A 126 19.51 7.62 -7.01
CA HIS A 126 18.47 6.78 -6.41
C HIS A 126 17.25 6.66 -7.32
N ARG A 127 16.91 7.72 -8.07
CA ARG A 127 15.89 7.64 -9.11
C ARG A 127 16.25 6.60 -10.18
N GLY A 128 17.48 6.62 -10.69
CA GLY A 128 17.98 5.66 -11.68
C GLY A 128 17.92 4.20 -11.19
N ILE A 129 18.20 3.95 -9.90
CA ILE A 129 18.05 2.62 -9.32
C ILE A 129 16.57 2.23 -9.27
N CYS A 130 15.67 3.13 -8.85
CA CYS A 130 14.23 2.88 -8.88
C CYS A 130 13.72 2.59 -10.30
N GLU A 131 14.28 3.23 -11.30
CA GLU A 131 13.89 3.07 -12.71
C GLU A 131 14.08 1.63 -13.20
N THR A 132 15.04 0.88 -12.67
CA THR A 132 15.22 -0.55 -12.99
C THR A 132 14.00 -1.37 -12.64
N PHE A 133 13.37 -1.09 -11.49
CA PHE A 133 12.13 -1.73 -11.07
C PHE A 133 10.94 -1.32 -11.95
N ILE A 134 10.83 -0.03 -12.30
CA ILE A 134 9.79 0.44 -13.23
C ILE A 134 9.91 -0.23 -14.59
N LYS A 135 11.14 -0.42 -15.10
CA LYS A 135 11.40 -1.16 -16.33
C LYS A 135 10.95 -2.63 -16.23
N ASP A 136 11.22 -3.29 -15.10
CA ASP A 136 10.74 -4.67 -14.88
C ASP A 136 9.21 -4.74 -14.89
N LEU A 137 8.53 -3.83 -14.20
CA LEU A 137 7.06 -3.76 -14.24
C LEU A 137 6.54 -3.52 -15.66
N ASN A 138 7.14 -2.60 -16.41
CA ASN A 138 6.75 -2.32 -17.79
C ASN A 138 6.92 -3.55 -18.70
N ASN A 139 8.00 -4.33 -18.51
CA ASN A 139 8.23 -5.57 -19.28
C ASN A 139 7.17 -6.64 -18.96
N ARG A 140 6.80 -6.83 -17.69
CA ARG A 140 5.72 -7.77 -17.28
C ARG A 140 4.37 -7.40 -17.92
N LEU A 141 4.11 -6.11 -18.03
CA LEU A 141 2.89 -5.57 -18.63
C LEU A 141 2.87 -5.64 -20.17
N HIS A 142 3.94 -6.12 -20.80
CA HIS A 142 3.96 -6.32 -22.25
C HIS A 142 3.08 -7.53 -22.64
N ASP A 143 3.14 -8.60 -21.87
CA ASP A 143 2.43 -9.84 -22.17
C ASP A 143 1.09 -9.95 -21.42
N HIS A 144 0.87 -9.10 -20.41
CA HIS A 144 -0.29 -9.16 -19.53
C HIS A 144 -0.87 -7.77 -19.26
N THR A 145 -2.14 -7.75 -18.87
CA THR A 145 -2.84 -6.52 -18.48
C THR A 145 -2.40 -6.02 -17.10
N TYR A 146 -1.96 -6.92 -16.21
CA TYR A 146 -1.52 -6.68 -14.84
C TYR A 146 -0.23 -7.45 -14.54
N LEU A 147 0.38 -7.19 -13.38
CA LEU A 147 1.74 -7.64 -13.07
C LEU A 147 1.93 -9.17 -13.05
N MET A 148 0.86 -9.92 -12.74
CA MET A 148 0.90 -11.38 -12.62
C MET A 148 -0.10 -12.09 -13.56
N GLY A 149 -0.64 -11.40 -14.57
CA GLY A 149 -1.60 -11.96 -15.51
C GLY A 149 -2.63 -10.96 -16.01
N ASP A 150 -3.80 -11.44 -16.42
CA ASP A 150 -4.83 -10.60 -17.06
C ASP A 150 -5.88 -10.05 -16.07
N THR A 151 -5.77 -10.40 -14.81
CA THR A 151 -6.61 -9.87 -13.72
C THR A 151 -5.74 -9.24 -12.65
N ALA A 152 -6.21 -8.11 -12.07
CA ALA A 152 -5.50 -7.44 -10.99
C ALA A 152 -5.40 -8.35 -9.75
N SER A 153 -4.21 -8.43 -9.17
CA SER A 153 -3.84 -9.39 -8.12
C SER A 153 -3.25 -8.71 -6.89
N LEU A 154 -2.86 -9.51 -5.90
CA LEU A 154 -2.16 -9.06 -4.71
C LEU A 154 -0.92 -8.22 -5.09
N ALA A 155 -0.15 -8.62 -6.12
CA ALA A 155 1.03 -7.88 -6.56
C ALA A 155 0.68 -6.46 -6.98
N ASP A 156 -0.37 -6.29 -7.79
CA ASP A 156 -0.78 -4.98 -8.30
C ASP A 156 -1.13 -4.02 -7.16
N TYR A 157 -1.99 -4.46 -6.26
CA TYR A 157 -2.47 -3.62 -5.17
C TYR A 157 -1.45 -3.45 -4.03
N ALA A 158 -0.48 -4.34 -3.93
CA ALA A 158 0.64 -4.16 -3.02
C ALA A 158 1.69 -3.18 -3.56
N ILE A 159 1.86 -3.06 -4.87
CA ILE A 159 2.93 -2.29 -5.50
C ILE A 159 2.45 -0.88 -5.92
N VAL A 160 1.23 -0.76 -6.42
CA VAL A 160 0.69 0.53 -6.95
C VAL A 160 0.86 1.73 -6.01
N PRO A 161 0.70 1.63 -4.66
CA PRO A 161 0.90 2.78 -3.78
C PRO A 161 2.34 3.33 -3.80
N PHE A 162 3.32 2.48 -4.03
CA PHE A 162 4.73 2.86 -4.08
C PHE A 162 5.10 3.48 -5.42
N ILE A 163 4.60 2.91 -6.53
CA ILE A 163 4.80 3.51 -7.86
C ILE A 163 4.11 4.88 -7.92
N ARG A 164 2.91 5.01 -7.35
CA ARG A 164 2.26 6.31 -7.16
C ARG A 164 3.14 7.28 -6.37
N GLN A 165 3.79 6.83 -5.29
CA GLN A 165 4.67 7.68 -4.51
C GLN A 165 5.90 8.13 -5.32
N PHE A 166 6.46 7.23 -6.12
CA PHE A 166 7.58 7.50 -7.01
C PHE A 166 7.19 8.51 -8.11
N ALA A 167 6.12 8.25 -8.84
CA ALA A 167 5.59 9.13 -9.88
C ALA A 167 5.30 10.55 -9.36
N ASN A 168 4.70 10.66 -8.17
CA ASN A 168 4.38 11.94 -7.54
C ASN A 168 5.61 12.69 -6.98
N THR A 169 6.82 12.14 -7.06
CA THR A 169 8.04 12.85 -6.67
C THR A 169 8.47 13.82 -7.78
N ASP A 170 8.39 13.37 -9.04
CA ASP A 170 8.62 14.16 -10.24
C ASP A 170 7.73 13.62 -11.38
N GLY A 171 6.50 14.13 -11.45
CA GLY A 171 5.50 13.63 -12.40
C GLY A 171 5.85 13.93 -13.84
N GLU A 172 6.45 15.09 -14.12
CA GLU A 172 6.85 15.46 -15.48
C GLU A 172 7.92 14.49 -16.00
N TRP A 173 8.95 14.24 -15.21
CA TRP A 173 9.97 13.28 -15.58
C TRP A 173 9.37 11.87 -15.74
N PHE A 174 8.56 11.41 -14.78
CA PHE A 174 8.01 10.05 -14.79
C PHE A 174 7.23 9.76 -16.08
N TYR A 175 6.30 10.63 -16.47
CA TYR A 175 5.47 10.43 -17.67
C TYR A 175 6.21 10.68 -19.00
N ASN A 176 7.43 11.21 -18.97
CA ASN A 176 8.31 11.33 -20.12
C ASN A 176 9.28 10.14 -20.26
N THR A 177 9.25 9.15 -19.36
CA THR A 177 10.08 7.94 -19.45
C THR A 177 9.54 6.95 -20.49
N PRO A 178 10.38 6.05 -21.04
CA PRO A 178 9.98 5.09 -22.07
C PRO A 178 9.25 3.85 -21.48
N TYR A 179 8.35 4.05 -20.50
CA TYR A 179 7.62 2.98 -19.83
C TYR A 179 6.09 3.14 -19.92
N PRO A 180 5.52 3.22 -21.14
CA PRO A 180 4.12 3.57 -21.33
C PRO A 180 3.13 2.56 -20.75
N LEU A 181 3.52 1.28 -20.64
CA LEU A 181 2.65 0.26 -20.06
C LEU A 181 2.56 0.42 -18.54
N ALA A 182 3.68 0.74 -17.88
CA ALA A 182 3.69 1.05 -16.45
C ALA A 182 2.87 2.32 -16.13
N HIS A 183 2.93 3.36 -17.00
CA HIS A 183 2.09 4.56 -16.85
C HIS A 183 0.61 4.20 -16.95
N LYS A 184 0.22 3.49 -18.01
CA LYS A 184 -1.19 3.07 -18.22
C LYS A 184 -1.72 2.20 -17.08
N TRP A 185 -0.91 1.26 -16.59
CA TRP A 185 -1.25 0.40 -15.46
C TRP A 185 -1.46 1.23 -14.19
N LEU A 186 -0.53 2.16 -13.89
CA LEU A 186 -0.64 3.05 -12.75
C LEU A 186 -1.91 3.89 -12.81
N ASP A 187 -2.15 4.58 -13.92
CA ASP A 187 -3.30 5.47 -14.11
C ASP A 187 -4.61 4.70 -13.99
N LYS A 188 -4.70 3.51 -14.61
CA LYS A 188 -5.87 2.64 -14.52
C LYS A 188 -6.22 2.27 -13.08
N LEU A 189 -5.22 1.88 -12.28
CA LEU A 189 -5.45 1.49 -10.88
C LEU A 189 -5.79 2.70 -10.01
N LEU A 190 -5.13 3.83 -10.20
CA LEU A 190 -5.40 5.06 -9.44
C LEU A 190 -6.77 5.66 -9.73
N ALA A 191 -7.29 5.48 -10.95
CA ALA A 191 -8.62 5.94 -11.35
C ALA A 191 -9.74 4.99 -10.94
N SER A 192 -9.43 3.80 -10.42
CA SER A 192 -10.45 2.83 -10.02
C SER A 192 -11.24 3.31 -8.79
N ASP A 193 -12.54 2.97 -8.77
CA ASP A 193 -13.42 3.28 -7.62
C ASP A 193 -12.84 2.75 -6.31
N LEU A 194 -12.23 1.55 -6.35
CA LEU A 194 -11.56 0.95 -5.20
C LEU A 194 -10.44 1.86 -4.65
N PHE A 195 -9.56 2.36 -5.53
CA PHE A 195 -8.46 3.22 -5.08
C PHE A 195 -8.98 4.57 -4.59
N LEU A 196 -9.96 5.14 -5.26
CA LEU A 196 -10.58 6.41 -4.86
C LEU A 196 -11.27 6.29 -3.50
N SER A 197 -11.97 5.18 -3.23
CA SER A 197 -12.67 4.94 -1.96
C SER A 197 -11.71 4.93 -0.76
N ILE A 198 -10.51 4.35 -0.91
CA ILE A 198 -9.54 4.33 0.18
C ILE A 198 -8.83 5.67 0.41
N MET A 199 -9.03 6.64 -0.48
CA MET A 199 -8.37 7.95 -0.44
C MET A 199 -9.22 9.05 0.21
N THR A 200 -10.37 8.73 0.78
CA THR A 200 -11.19 9.66 1.58
C THR A 200 -10.34 10.29 2.69
N LYS A 201 -10.46 11.60 2.85
CA LYS A 201 -9.73 12.35 3.88
C LYS A 201 -10.51 12.34 5.18
N TYR A 202 -9.83 11.94 6.25
CA TYR A 202 -10.33 11.98 7.62
C TYR A 202 -9.46 12.90 8.46
N ASP A 203 -10.05 13.48 9.50
CA ASP A 203 -9.30 14.23 10.51
C ASP A 203 -8.48 13.27 11.38
N PRO A 204 -7.36 13.73 11.96
CA PRO A 204 -6.58 12.92 12.88
C PRO A 204 -7.42 12.46 14.07
N TRP A 205 -7.33 11.16 14.34
CA TRP A 205 -8.05 10.53 15.44
C TRP A 205 -7.61 11.08 16.81
N HIS A 206 -8.57 11.27 17.70
CA HIS A 206 -8.36 11.55 19.11
C HIS A 206 -9.28 10.69 19.98
N GLU A 207 -8.86 10.43 21.21
CA GLU A 207 -9.65 9.66 22.17
C GLU A 207 -10.99 10.35 22.47
N GLY A 208 -12.06 9.54 22.57
CA GLY A 208 -13.42 10.04 22.82
C GLY A 208 -14.18 10.53 21.60
N GLN A 209 -13.59 10.55 20.41
CA GLN A 209 -14.35 10.88 19.19
C GLN A 209 -15.33 9.76 18.82
N THR A 210 -16.36 10.11 18.05
CA THR A 210 -17.25 9.13 17.43
C THR A 210 -16.47 8.24 16.48
N PRO A 211 -16.60 6.90 16.57
CA PRO A 211 -15.88 5.98 15.69
C PRO A 211 -16.19 6.23 14.21
N ILE A 212 -15.16 6.23 13.39
CA ILE A 212 -15.26 6.25 11.94
C ILE A 212 -15.15 4.79 11.46
N TYR A 213 -16.18 4.30 10.79
CA TYR A 213 -16.17 2.94 10.24
C TYR A 213 -15.69 2.96 8.80
N PHE A 214 -14.76 2.06 8.50
CA PHE A 214 -14.19 1.86 7.19
C PHE A 214 -14.61 0.49 6.68
N HIS A 215 -15.35 0.49 5.56
CA HIS A 215 -15.81 -0.72 4.87
C HIS A 215 -16.28 -0.34 3.47
N ALA A 216 -16.45 -1.33 2.57
CA ALA A 216 -17.21 -1.11 1.35
C ALA A 216 -18.69 -0.89 1.72
N GLU A 217 -19.29 0.15 1.19
CA GLU A 217 -20.75 0.31 1.25
C GLU A 217 -21.36 -0.69 0.27
N CYS A 218 -22.31 -1.50 0.75
CA CYS A 218 -23.09 -2.42 -0.10
C CYS A 218 -24.09 -1.68 -0.97
#